data_7266314604c325c5929cc8d9f28b3b45
#
_entry.id   7266314604c325c5929cc8d9f28b3b45
#
_cell.length_a   1.000
_cell.length_b   1.000
_cell.length_c   1.000
_cell.angle_alpha   90.00
_cell.angle_beta   90.00
_cell.angle_gamma   90.00
#
_symmetry.space_group_name_H-M   'P 1'
#
loop_
_entity.id
_entity.type
_entity.pdbx_description
1 polymer ?
#
loop_
_entity_poly.entity_id
_entity_poly.type
_entity_poly.pdbx_seq_one_letter_code
_entity_poly.pdbx_strand_id
1 'polypeptide(L)'
;MSVISQAVIDQLAPQGLLRAAINFGNPVLAQKAGDGSPQGVSVALARALAEELGVRLEMITFDAAGKVFAALEEGVWNVAFLAIEPVREEQIAFSEPYVIIEGTYLVAADSPYRQVEDLDRPGLRLAVGKGAAYDLFLSRTLEHAQLERAPTSAGAVDLYVEQGLDAAAG
;
A
#
# COMPACT_ATOMS: atom_id res chain seq x y z
N MET A 1 29.00 9.77 11.19
CA MET A 1 27.77 10.17 10.49
C MET A 1 28.10 10.23 9.02
N SER A 2 27.40 9.48 8.19
CA SER A 2 27.51 9.60 6.74
C SER A 2 26.94 10.97 6.35
N VAL A 3 27.72 11.80 5.71
CA VAL A 3 27.24 13.12 5.22
C VAL A 3 26.45 12.86 3.96
N ILE A 4 25.12 13.08 4.02
CA ILE A 4 24.25 12.99 2.86
C ILE A 4 24.65 14.09 1.87
N SER A 5 24.91 13.73 0.62
CA SER A 5 25.33 14.70 -0.38
C SER A 5 24.20 15.66 -0.76
N GLN A 6 24.53 16.91 -1.08
CA GLN A 6 23.54 17.90 -1.50
C GLN A 6 22.75 17.42 -2.74
N ALA A 7 23.39 16.70 -3.66
CA ALA A 7 22.73 16.15 -4.84
C ALA A 7 21.61 15.17 -4.49
N VAL A 8 21.78 14.35 -3.45
CA VAL A 8 20.71 13.45 -2.94
C VAL A 8 19.56 14.26 -2.32
N ILE A 9 19.92 15.29 -1.53
CA ILE A 9 18.90 16.17 -0.90
C ILE A 9 18.08 16.88 -1.99
N ASP A 10 18.73 17.45 -2.99
CA ASP A 10 18.07 18.17 -4.09
C ASP A 10 17.16 17.25 -4.93
N GLN A 11 17.52 15.97 -5.05
CA GLN A 11 16.73 14.97 -5.76
C GLN A 11 15.50 14.52 -4.97
N LEU A 12 15.64 14.27 -3.66
CA LEU A 12 14.56 13.80 -2.80
C LEU A 12 13.65 14.93 -2.33
N ALA A 13 14.18 16.11 -2.12
CA ALA A 13 13.47 17.27 -1.59
C ALA A 13 13.74 18.53 -2.44
N PRO A 14 13.26 18.58 -3.67
CA PRO A 14 13.41 19.76 -4.52
C PRO A 14 12.93 21.01 -3.79
N GLN A 15 13.73 22.09 -3.85
CA GLN A 15 13.43 23.37 -3.18
C GLN A 15 13.35 23.26 -1.64
N GLY A 16 14.00 22.25 -1.04
CA GLY A 16 13.99 22.02 0.40
C GLY A 16 12.65 21.54 0.95
N LEU A 17 11.84 20.86 0.13
CA LEU A 17 10.54 20.31 0.52
C LEU A 17 10.45 18.83 0.15
N LEU A 18 10.39 17.97 1.16
CA LEU A 18 10.10 16.54 1.01
C LEU A 18 8.59 16.34 1.02
N ARG A 19 8.02 15.86 -0.07
CA ARG A 19 6.61 15.48 -0.17
C ARG A 19 6.49 13.97 0.01
N ALA A 20 5.87 13.55 1.12
CA ALA A 20 5.71 12.14 1.47
C ALA A 20 4.26 11.68 1.29
N ALA A 21 4.05 10.65 0.47
CA ALA A 21 2.74 10.01 0.31
C ALA A 21 2.46 9.07 1.49
N ILE A 22 1.38 9.32 2.22
CA ILE A 22 0.92 8.53 3.37
C ILE A 22 -0.34 7.77 2.99
N ASN A 23 -0.26 6.45 3.03
CA ASN A 23 -1.37 5.56 2.66
C ASN A 23 -2.15 5.09 3.89
N PHE A 24 -3.36 5.60 4.09
CA PHE A 24 -4.29 5.13 5.14
C PHE A 24 -4.99 3.80 4.80
N GLY A 25 -4.84 3.31 3.58
CA GLY A 25 -5.35 1.99 3.18
C GLY A 25 -4.66 0.81 3.86
N ASN A 26 -3.54 1.07 4.58
CA ASN A 26 -2.92 0.11 5.49
C ASN A 26 -2.91 0.68 6.92
N PRO A 27 -3.92 0.39 7.73
CA PRO A 27 -4.07 0.96 9.07
C PRO A 27 -3.01 0.49 10.08
N VAL A 28 -2.26 -0.57 9.77
CA VAL A 28 -1.12 -1.03 10.58
C VAL A 28 0.04 -0.04 10.50
N LEU A 29 0.24 0.60 9.35
CA LEU A 29 1.38 1.49 9.09
C LEU A 29 1.02 2.98 9.18
N ALA A 30 -0.22 3.36 8.86
CA ALA A 30 -0.66 4.75 8.93
C ALA A 30 -2.15 4.85 9.23
N GLN A 31 -2.53 5.78 10.09
CA GLN A 31 -3.90 6.04 10.50
C GLN A 31 -4.14 7.56 10.61
N LYS A 32 -5.42 7.95 10.64
CA LYS A 32 -5.84 9.29 11.06
C LYS A 32 -5.97 9.32 12.58
N ALA A 33 -5.34 10.29 13.23
CA ALA A 33 -5.58 10.60 14.63
C ALA A 33 -6.99 11.21 14.84
N GLY A 34 -7.40 11.38 16.10
CA GLY A 34 -8.70 11.95 16.44
C GLY A 34 -8.90 13.40 15.95
N ASP A 35 -7.83 14.15 15.74
CA ASP A 35 -7.82 15.50 15.16
C ASP A 35 -7.69 15.49 13.60
N GLY A 36 -7.68 14.31 13.00
CA GLY A 36 -7.53 14.12 11.55
C GLY A 36 -6.09 14.11 11.04
N SER A 37 -5.10 14.38 11.90
CA SER A 37 -3.68 14.37 11.50
C SER A 37 -3.17 12.95 11.21
N PRO A 38 -2.19 12.79 10.29
CA PRO A 38 -1.55 11.50 10.05
C PRO A 38 -0.71 11.04 11.24
N GLN A 39 -0.82 9.74 11.59
CA GLN A 39 0.01 9.07 12.59
C GLN A 39 0.38 7.66 12.15
N GLY A 40 1.38 7.05 12.80
CA GLY A 40 1.83 5.67 12.55
C GLY A 40 3.27 5.61 12.05
N VAL A 41 3.69 4.40 11.70
CA VAL A 41 5.09 4.08 11.34
C VAL A 41 5.54 4.88 10.10
N SER A 42 4.74 4.87 9.03
CA SER A 42 5.08 5.61 7.80
C SER A 42 5.23 7.11 8.05
N VAL A 43 4.39 7.67 8.92
CA VAL A 43 4.47 9.09 9.32
C VAL A 43 5.73 9.39 10.12
N ALA A 44 6.08 8.50 11.06
CA ALA A 44 7.32 8.65 11.85
C ALA A 44 8.56 8.57 10.97
N LEU A 45 8.60 7.62 10.02
CA LEU A 45 9.70 7.49 9.07
C LEU A 45 9.82 8.71 8.14
N ALA A 46 8.70 9.25 7.65
CA ALA A 46 8.70 10.47 6.83
C ALA A 46 9.28 11.67 7.60
N ARG A 47 8.92 11.82 8.88
CA ARG A 47 9.45 12.87 9.74
C ARG A 47 10.95 12.70 9.99
N ALA A 48 11.37 11.49 10.35
CA ALA A 48 12.78 11.19 10.59
C ALA A 48 13.63 11.44 9.32
N LEU A 49 13.13 11.06 8.15
CA LEU A 49 13.82 11.31 6.89
C LEU A 49 13.95 12.81 6.61
N ALA A 50 12.88 13.58 6.78
CA ALA A 50 12.94 15.04 6.58
C ALA A 50 13.90 15.73 7.56
N GLU A 51 13.94 15.27 8.81
CA GLU A 51 14.88 15.75 9.84
C GLU A 51 16.33 15.43 9.46
N GLU A 52 16.62 14.19 9.03
CA GLU A 52 17.95 13.75 8.60
C GLU A 52 18.45 14.52 7.37
N LEU A 53 17.53 14.84 6.44
CA LEU A 53 17.84 15.65 5.27
C LEU A 53 17.92 17.15 5.57
N GLY A 54 17.45 17.61 6.73
CA GLY A 54 17.39 19.03 7.08
C GLY A 54 16.41 19.84 6.24
N VAL A 55 15.29 19.25 5.80
CA VAL A 55 14.31 19.85 4.89
C VAL A 55 12.91 19.91 5.51
N ARG A 56 12.03 20.72 4.92
CA ARG A 56 10.61 20.76 5.31
C ARG A 56 9.89 19.50 4.84
N LEU A 57 8.86 19.07 5.58
CA LEU A 57 8.02 17.94 5.25
C LEU A 57 6.60 18.40 4.93
N GLU A 58 6.07 17.87 3.82
CA GLU A 58 4.64 17.89 3.49
C GLU A 58 4.14 16.45 3.37
N MET A 59 3.03 16.14 4.02
CA MET A 59 2.40 14.82 3.93
C MET A 59 1.16 14.87 3.06
N ILE A 60 1.13 14.05 2.02
CA ILE A 60 0.00 13.92 1.10
C ILE A 60 -0.68 12.59 1.38
N THR A 61 -1.94 12.61 1.78
CA THR A 61 -2.64 11.42 2.27
C THR A 61 -3.51 10.79 1.20
N PHE A 62 -3.51 9.46 1.17
CA PHE A 62 -4.29 8.62 0.26
C PHE A 62 -5.02 7.55 1.06
N ASP A 63 -6.14 7.08 0.57
CA ASP A 63 -6.95 6.01 1.18
C ASP A 63 -6.67 4.62 0.59
N ALA A 64 -5.79 4.53 -0.43
CA ALA A 64 -5.42 3.26 -1.06
C ALA A 64 -4.02 3.32 -1.69
N ALA A 65 -3.28 2.20 -1.63
CA ALA A 65 -1.95 2.06 -2.23
C ALA A 65 -1.96 2.25 -3.76
N GLY A 66 -3.02 1.77 -4.44
CA GLY A 66 -3.18 1.98 -5.87
C GLY A 66 -3.30 3.45 -6.26
N LYS A 67 -3.91 4.28 -5.40
CA LYS A 67 -4.01 5.73 -5.63
C LYS A 67 -2.67 6.44 -5.40
N VAL A 68 -1.87 5.98 -4.42
CA VAL A 68 -0.49 6.48 -4.24
C VAL A 68 0.32 6.24 -5.51
N PHE A 69 0.27 5.01 -6.05
CA PHE A 69 1.02 4.67 -7.25
C PHE A 69 0.52 5.42 -8.48
N ALA A 70 -0.78 5.55 -8.67
CA ALA A 70 -1.35 6.32 -9.78
C ALA A 70 -0.94 7.80 -9.76
N ALA A 71 -0.79 8.40 -8.58
CA ALA A 71 -0.35 9.78 -8.41
C ALA A 71 1.15 10.02 -8.72
N LEU A 72 1.92 8.97 -9.05
CA LEU A 72 3.31 9.08 -9.49
C LEU A 72 3.43 9.93 -10.76
N GLU A 73 2.54 9.70 -11.73
CA GLU A 73 2.55 10.44 -13.00
C GLU A 73 2.27 11.93 -12.82
N GLU A 74 1.55 12.30 -11.77
CA GLU A 74 1.25 13.70 -11.43
C GLU A 74 2.43 14.41 -10.74
N GLY A 75 3.45 13.65 -10.29
CA GLY A 75 4.62 14.17 -9.59
C GLY A 75 4.31 14.87 -8.26
N VAL A 76 3.22 14.48 -7.58
CA VAL A 76 2.76 15.14 -6.36
C VAL A 76 3.56 14.75 -5.12
N TRP A 77 4.26 13.64 -5.14
CA TRP A 77 5.11 13.17 -4.03
C TRP A 77 6.54 12.83 -4.49
N ASN A 78 7.48 12.83 -3.56
CA ASN A 78 8.89 12.46 -3.78
C ASN A 78 9.23 11.10 -3.13
N VAL A 79 8.57 10.79 -1.99
CA VAL A 79 8.77 9.54 -1.25
C VAL A 79 7.40 8.94 -0.93
N ALA A 80 7.31 7.61 -1.03
CA ALA A 80 6.09 6.87 -0.71
C ALA A 80 6.43 5.59 0.08
N PHE A 81 5.44 5.08 0.81
CA PHE A 81 5.54 3.83 1.59
C PHE A 81 4.63 2.78 0.94
N LEU A 82 5.22 1.98 0.09
CA LEU A 82 4.54 1.00 -0.74
C LEU A 82 5.24 -0.36 -0.64
N ALA A 83 4.49 -1.44 -0.82
CA ALA A 83 5.07 -2.76 -0.98
C ALA A 83 5.89 -2.82 -2.29
N ILE A 84 7.01 -3.52 -2.23
CA ILE A 84 7.84 -3.85 -3.40
C ILE A 84 7.02 -4.79 -4.29
N GLU A 85 6.77 -4.37 -5.51
CA GLU A 85 6.00 -5.11 -6.51
C GLU A 85 6.57 -4.87 -7.90
N PRO A 86 6.71 -5.89 -8.76
CA PRO A 86 7.36 -5.77 -10.06
C PRO A 86 6.86 -4.60 -10.90
N VAL A 87 5.54 -4.42 -11.00
CA VAL A 87 4.95 -3.32 -11.77
C VAL A 87 5.30 -1.93 -11.21
N ARG A 88 5.60 -1.84 -9.92
CA ARG A 88 6.02 -0.58 -9.29
C ARG A 88 7.52 -0.35 -9.45
N GLU A 89 8.33 -1.41 -9.39
CA GLU A 89 9.79 -1.36 -9.59
C GLU A 89 10.19 -0.85 -10.98
N GLU A 90 9.32 -0.98 -11.96
CA GLU A 90 9.53 -0.38 -13.30
C GLU A 90 9.60 1.15 -13.27
N GLN A 91 9.04 1.79 -12.24
CA GLN A 91 8.89 3.25 -12.19
C GLN A 91 9.38 3.87 -10.87
N ILE A 92 9.56 3.08 -9.81
CA ILE A 92 9.95 3.52 -8.47
C ILE A 92 11.21 2.78 -8.04
N ALA A 93 12.21 3.51 -7.55
CA ALA A 93 13.33 2.91 -6.85
C ALA A 93 12.92 2.61 -5.40
N PHE A 94 13.14 1.38 -4.95
CA PHE A 94 12.85 0.95 -3.58
C PHE A 94 14.13 0.88 -2.75
N SER A 95 14.00 1.15 -1.44
CA SER A 95 14.99 0.77 -0.44
C SER A 95 14.84 -0.71 -0.07
N GLU A 96 15.76 -1.23 0.75
CA GLU A 96 15.50 -2.49 1.45
C GLU A 96 14.20 -2.40 2.27
N PRO A 97 13.45 -3.51 2.41
CA PRO A 97 12.20 -3.52 3.14
C PRO A 97 12.43 -3.23 4.63
N TYR A 98 11.69 -2.28 5.19
CA TYR A 98 11.74 -1.97 6.63
C TYR A 98 10.71 -2.76 7.45
N VAL A 99 9.78 -3.43 6.79
CA VAL A 99 8.77 -4.31 7.40
C VAL A 99 8.36 -5.40 6.41
N ILE A 100 8.11 -6.60 6.91
CA ILE A 100 7.50 -7.70 6.16
C ILE A 100 6.06 -7.86 6.66
N ILE A 101 5.12 -7.90 5.75
CA ILE A 101 3.70 -8.10 6.02
C ILE A 101 3.24 -9.29 5.19
N GLU A 102 2.66 -10.30 5.83
CA GLU A 102 2.09 -11.45 5.16
C GLU A 102 0.67 -11.13 4.71
N GLY A 103 0.36 -11.40 3.44
CA GLY A 103 -0.99 -11.37 2.91
C GLY A 103 -1.71 -12.70 3.20
N THR A 104 -3.02 -12.63 3.50
CA THR A 104 -3.84 -13.81 3.74
C THR A 104 -5.26 -13.59 3.22
N TYR A 105 -6.15 -14.54 3.51
CA TYR A 105 -7.56 -14.43 3.16
C TYR A 105 -8.47 -14.42 4.40
N LEU A 106 -9.46 -13.57 4.37
CA LEU A 106 -10.62 -13.63 5.22
C LEU A 106 -11.67 -14.52 4.56
N VAL A 107 -12.14 -15.54 5.27
CA VAL A 107 -13.22 -16.43 4.84
C VAL A 107 -14.27 -16.55 5.95
N ALA A 108 -15.47 -17.03 5.65
CA ALA A 108 -16.49 -17.34 6.65
C ALA A 108 -16.00 -18.46 7.60
N ALA A 109 -16.46 -18.45 8.85
CA ALA A 109 -16.02 -19.42 9.86
C ALA A 109 -16.36 -20.88 9.49
N ASP A 110 -17.42 -21.08 8.74
CA ASP A 110 -17.89 -22.36 8.23
C ASP A 110 -17.39 -22.67 6.80
N SER A 111 -16.55 -21.80 6.23
CA SER A 111 -15.94 -22.01 4.91
C SER A 111 -15.22 -23.37 4.85
N PRO A 112 -15.29 -24.10 3.74
CA PRO A 112 -14.55 -25.33 3.55
C PRO A 112 -13.04 -25.07 3.28
N TYR A 113 -12.67 -23.87 2.92
CA TYR A 113 -11.30 -23.49 2.60
C TYR A 113 -10.47 -23.27 3.87
N ARG A 114 -9.30 -23.91 3.95
CA ARG A 114 -8.44 -23.91 5.14
C ARG A 114 -7.02 -23.45 4.85
N GLN A 115 -6.63 -23.44 3.59
CA GLN A 115 -5.30 -23.05 3.11
C GLN A 115 -5.44 -22.04 1.98
N VAL A 116 -4.41 -21.23 1.77
CA VAL A 116 -4.37 -20.22 0.72
C VAL A 116 -4.57 -20.85 -0.67
N GLU A 117 -3.99 -22.02 -0.87
CA GLU A 117 -4.04 -22.80 -2.13
C GLU A 117 -5.45 -23.32 -2.45
N ASP A 118 -6.33 -23.38 -1.46
CA ASP A 118 -7.73 -23.80 -1.69
C ASP A 118 -8.53 -22.78 -2.51
N LEU A 119 -8.08 -21.55 -2.57
CA LEU A 119 -8.84 -20.42 -3.10
C LEU A 119 -8.54 -20.11 -4.59
N ASP A 120 -7.65 -20.83 -5.25
CA ASP A 120 -7.49 -20.74 -6.70
C ASP A 120 -8.23 -21.86 -7.44
N ARG A 121 -9.56 -21.78 -7.50
CA ARG A 121 -10.41 -22.76 -8.18
C ARG A 121 -11.40 -22.07 -9.11
N PRO A 122 -11.83 -22.75 -10.20
CA PRO A 122 -12.85 -22.25 -11.08
C PRO A 122 -14.14 -21.93 -10.35
N GLY A 123 -14.69 -20.74 -10.59
CA GLY A 123 -15.96 -20.28 -10.04
C GLY A 123 -15.83 -19.54 -8.71
N LEU A 124 -14.66 -19.53 -8.06
CA LEU A 124 -14.46 -18.74 -6.86
C LEU A 124 -14.26 -17.26 -7.21
N ARG A 125 -14.81 -16.39 -6.35
CA ARG A 125 -14.75 -14.94 -6.47
C ARG A 125 -14.12 -14.35 -5.21
N LEU A 126 -13.01 -13.64 -5.38
CA LEU A 126 -12.18 -13.11 -4.29
C LEU A 126 -12.18 -11.59 -4.32
N ALA A 127 -12.55 -10.95 -3.20
CA ALA A 127 -12.50 -9.51 -3.08
C ALA A 127 -11.06 -9.02 -2.83
N VAL A 128 -10.65 -7.96 -3.51
CA VAL A 128 -9.35 -7.29 -3.32
C VAL A 128 -9.50 -5.78 -3.38
N GLY A 129 -8.62 -5.06 -2.69
CA GLY A 129 -8.48 -3.60 -2.88
C GLY A 129 -7.70 -3.32 -4.17
N LYS A 130 -8.29 -2.56 -5.08
CA LYS A 130 -7.71 -2.24 -6.39
C LYS A 130 -6.30 -1.62 -6.27
N GLY A 131 -5.32 -2.24 -6.92
CA GLY A 131 -3.94 -1.80 -6.91
C GLY A 131 -3.19 -1.98 -5.58
N ALA A 132 -3.77 -2.70 -4.60
CA ALA A 132 -3.04 -3.16 -3.42
C ALA A 132 -2.02 -4.24 -3.80
N ALA A 133 -1.02 -4.50 -2.95
CA ALA A 133 0.02 -5.49 -3.25
C ALA A 133 -0.55 -6.88 -3.52
N TYR A 134 -1.52 -7.32 -2.72
CA TYR A 134 -2.17 -8.61 -2.92
C TYR A 134 -3.05 -8.64 -4.19
N ASP A 135 -3.68 -7.55 -4.62
CA ASP A 135 -4.34 -7.48 -5.93
C ASP A 135 -3.34 -7.68 -7.06
N LEU A 136 -2.21 -6.96 -7.01
CA LEU A 136 -1.16 -7.08 -8.02
C LEU A 136 -0.55 -8.49 -8.03
N PHE A 137 -0.27 -9.06 -6.85
CA PHE A 137 0.24 -10.42 -6.72
C PHE A 137 -0.76 -11.45 -7.26
N LEU A 138 -2.00 -11.43 -6.80
CA LEU A 138 -3.04 -12.39 -7.18
C LEU A 138 -3.41 -12.28 -8.67
N SER A 139 -3.36 -11.07 -9.24
CA SER A 139 -3.56 -10.88 -10.69
C SER A 139 -2.52 -11.58 -11.56
N ARG A 140 -1.32 -11.84 -11.01
CA ARG A 140 -0.24 -12.56 -11.72
C ARG A 140 -0.22 -14.05 -11.45
N THR A 141 -0.75 -14.49 -10.31
CA THR A 141 -0.55 -15.85 -9.80
C THR A 141 -1.79 -16.73 -9.85
N LEU A 142 -2.99 -16.15 -9.78
CA LEU A 142 -4.22 -16.93 -9.90
C LEU A 142 -4.43 -17.40 -11.34
N GLU A 143 -4.78 -18.67 -11.49
CA GLU A 143 -5.08 -19.30 -12.79
C GLU A 143 -6.59 -19.48 -13.01
N HIS A 144 -7.38 -19.58 -11.93
CA HIS A 144 -8.78 -20.02 -12.00
C HIS A 144 -9.76 -19.08 -11.31
N ALA A 145 -9.44 -18.58 -10.11
CA ALA A 145 -10.35 -17.73 -9.36
C ALA A 145 -10.44 -16.31 -9.97
N GLN A 146 -11.58 -15.66 -9.74
CA GLN A 146 -11.86 -14.32 -10.25
C GLN A 146 -11.66 -13.27 -9.17
N LEU A 147 -11.02 -12.15 -9.52
CA LEU A 147 -10.82 -11.02 -8.60
C LEU A 147 -11.91 -9.97 -8.79
N GLU A 148 -12.61 -9.66 -7.70
CA GLU A 148 -13.55 -8.56 -7.58
C GLU A 148 -12.88 -7.40 -6.85
N ARG A 149 -12.80 -6.23 -7.49
CA ARG A 149 -11.98 -5.11 -7.02
C ARG A 149 -12.81 -4.01 -6.39
N ALA A 150 -12.58 -3.78 -5.10
CA ALA A 150 -13.08 -2.59 -4.41
C ALA A 150 -12.11 -1.41 -4.55
N PRO A 151 -12.58 -0.16 -4.40
CA PRO A 151 -11.71 1.03 -4.50
C PRO A 151 -10.61 1.10 -3.42
N THR A 152 -10.82 0.46 -2.26
CA THR A 152 -9.92 0.44 -1.11
C THR A 152 -9.81 -0.95 -0.51
N SER A 153 -8.77 -1.19 0.31
CA SER A 153 -8.62 -2.48 1.02
C SER A 153 -9.75 -2.73 2.02
N ALA A 154 -10.20 -1.71 2.75
CA ALA A 154 -11.38 -1.83 3.63
C ALA A 154 -12.64 -2.16 2.83
N GLY A 155 -12.85 -1.49 1.69
CA GLY A 155 -13.98 -1.77 0.80
C GLY A 155 -13.98 -3.19 0.22
N ALA A 156 -12.83 -3.89 0.18
CA ALA A 156 -12.80 -5.29 -0.23
C ALA A 156 -13.52 -6.21 0.78
N VAL A 157 -13.43 -5.91 2.07
CA VAL A 157 -14.17 -6.64 3.12
C VAL A 157 -15.66 -6.36 2.99
N ASP A 158 -16.05 -5.11 2.77
CA ASP A 158 -17.45 -4.74 2.55
C ASP A 158 -18.01 -5.45 1.32
N LEU A 159 -17.28 -5.45 0.22
CA LEU A 159 -17.65 -6.12 -1.03
C LEU A 159 -17.81 -7.64 -0.85
N TYR A 160 -16.91 -8.27 -0.08
CA TYR A 160 -16.98 -9.68 0.28
C TYR A 160 -18.31 -10.00 0.99
N VAL A 161 -18.66 -9.19 1.99
CA VAL A 161 -19.91 -9.40 2.78
C VAL A 161 -21.15 -9.10 1.94
N GLU A 162 -21.18 -7.97 1.23
CA GLU A 162 -22.35 -7.52 0.47
C GLU A 162 -22.69 -8.44 -0.70
N GLN A 163 -21.70 -8.98 -1.37
CA GLN A 163 -21.89 -9.82 -2.54
C GLN A 163 -21.81 -11.32 -2.24
N GLY A 164 -21.55 -11.71 -0.99
CA GLY A 164 -21.40 -13.11 -0.61
C GLY A 164 -20.30 -13.80 -1.41
N LEU A 165 -19.12 -13.14 -1.51
CA LEU A 165 -17.97 -13.70 -2.20
C LEU A 165 -17.34 -14.84 -1.39
N ASP A 166 -16.41 -15.59 -1.98
CA ASP A 166 -15.80 -16.75 -1.33
C ASP A 166 -14.73 -16.36 -0.32
N ALA A 167 -13.99 -15.26 -0.58
CA ALA A 167 -12.99 -14.70 0.33
C ALA A 167 -12.72 -13.21 0.05
N ALA A 168 -12.04 -12.54 1.01
CA ALA A 168 -11.40 -11.26 0.80
C ALA A 168 -9.91 -11.39 1.11
N ALA A 169 -9.03 -10.89 0.23
CA ALA A 169 -7.58 -10.89 0.43
C ALA A 169 -7.12 -9.57 1.05
N GLY A 170 -6.17 -9.66 2.02
CA GLY A 170 -5.61 -8.50 2.70
C GLY A 170 -4.37 -8.79 3.52
#